data_af7a7fe9654c7645012e221f8cf78ded
#
_entry.id   af7a7fe9654c7645012e221f8cf78ded
#
_cell.length_a   1.000
_cell.length_b   1.000
_cell.length_c   1.000
_cell.angle_alpha   90.00
_cell.angle_beta   90.00
_cell.angle_gamma   90.00
#
_symmetry.space_group_name_H-M   'P 1'
#
loop_
_entity.id
_entity.type
_entity.pdbx_description
1 polymer ?
#
loop_
_entity_poly.entity_id
_entity_poly.type
_entity_poly.pdbx_seq_one_letter_code
_entity_poly.pdbx_strand_id
1 'polypeptide(L)'
;MNYPKEGIAVDAAHSMKNGVTEYQAIDLKTGERLFYKNLGDQTTNIGEFLGLMETIKFVIENDFQPRIAYTDSMTAITWFRNKKTASKKRHPDLQRSEIFLKVMDFDISSIDVRYWNTSEWGENPADFGNK
;
A
#
# COMPACT_ATOMS: atom_id res chain seq x y z
N MET A 1 -0.17 4.68 -23.78
CA MET A 1 -0.96 4.82 -22.54
C MET A 1 -0.26 5.75 -21.56
N ASN A 2 -1.03 6.65 -20.97
CA ASN A 2 -0.49 7.63 -20.03
C ASN A 2 -0.68 7.15 -18.60
N TYR A 3 0.15 6.22 -18.17
CA TYR A 3 0.14 5.79 -16.79
C TYR A 3 1.43 6.22 -16.10
N PRO A 4 1.44 6.31 -14.76
CA PRO A 4 2.62 6.73 -14.02
C PRO A 4 3.83 5.82 -14.29
N LYS A 5 4.99 6.43 -14.50
CA LYS A 5 6.24 5.73 -14.81
C LYS A 5 7.23 5.77 -13.65
N GLU A 6 6.94 6.50 -12.61
CA GLU A 6 7.81 6.67 -11.45
C GLU A 6 7.01 6.61 -10.16
N GLY A 7 7.68 6.24 -9.08
CA GLY A 7 7.06 6.07 -7.78
C GLY A 7 6.93 4.60 -7.45
N ILE A 8 6.14 4.30 -6.43
CA ILE A 8 5.91 2.92 -5.99
C ILE A 8 4.42 2.62 -6.09
N ALA A 9 4.08 1.49 -6.69
CA ALA A 9 2.72 0.98 -6.69
C ALA A 9 2.63 -0.17 -5.69
N VAL A 10 1.60 -0.18 -4.85
CA VAL A 10 1.36 -1.23 -3.87
C VAL A 10 -0.03 -1.81 -4.07
N ASP A 11 -0.17 -3.10 -3.86
CA ASP A 11 -1.46 -3.78 -3.96
C ASP A 11 -1.50 -4.96 -3.00
N ALA A 12 -2.71 -5.36 -2.64
CA ALA A 12 -2.95 -6.52 -1.80
C ALA A 12 -3.99 -7.42 -2.45
N ALA A 13 -3.96 -8.69 -2.07
CA ALA A 13 -4.92 -9.65 -2.55
C ALA A 13 -5.24 -10.66 -1.46
N HIS A 14 -6.49 -11.10 -1.44
CA HIS A 14 -6.92 -12.18 -0.56
C HIS A 14 -7.30 -13.39 -1.41
N SER A 15 -6.67 -14.54 -1.12
CA SER A 15 -7.00 -15.79 -1.79
C SER A 15 -8.04 -16.54 -0.96
N MET A 16 -9.25 -16.64 -1.47
CA MET A 16 -10.31 -17.41 -0.82
C MET A 16 -9.92 -18.89 -0.71
N LYS A 17 -9.21 -19.39 -1.71
CA LYS A 17 -8.79 -20.78 -1.75
C LYS A 17 -7.82 -21.14 -0.64
N ASN A 18 -6.87 -20.28 -0.36
CA ASN A 18 -5.82 -20.51 0.63
C ASN A 18 -6.06 -19.81 1.96
N GLY A 19 -7.04 -18.93 2.03
CA GLY A 19 -7.29 -18.14 3.24
C GLY A 19 -6.13 -17.21 3.59
N VAL A 20 -5.45 -16.67 2.58
CA VAL A 20 -4.23 -15.88 2.78
C VAL A 20 -4.39 -14.50 2.15
N THR A 21 -4.00 -13.48 2.88
CA THR A 21 -3.90 -12.10 2.39
C THR A 21 -2.44 -11.75 2.21
N GLU A 22 -2.11 -11.21 1.06
CA GLU A 22 -0.74 -10.85 0.69
C GLU A 22 -0.70 -9.40 0.20
N TYR A 23 0.47 -8.75 0.34
CA TYR A 23 0.70 -7.48 -0.35
C TYR A 23 2.10 -7.43 -0.93
N GLN A 24 2.29 -6.58 -1.93
CA GLN A 24 3.58 -6.35 -2.54
C GLN A 24 3.65 -4.94 -3.11
N ALA A 25 4.88 -4.46 -3.32
CA ALA A 25 5.12 -3.16 -3.92
C ALA A 25 6.12 -3.30 -5.06
N ILE A 26 5.90 -2.50 -6.10
CA ILE A 26 6.71 -2.50 -7.32
C ILE A 26 7.23 -1.09 -7.57
N ASP A 27 8.52 -0.98 -7.89
CA ASP A 27 9.12 0.25 -8.38
C ASP A 27 8.64 0.46 -9.81
N LEU A 28 7.88 1.52 -10.06
CA LEU A 28 7.30 1.77 -11.39
C LEU A 28 8.35 2.02 -12.45
N LYS A 29 9.50 2.55 -12.09
CA LYS A 29 10.56 2.88 -13.03
C LYS A 29 11.28 1.63 -13.54
N THR A 30 11.51 0.66 -12.65
CA THR A 30 12.32 -0.52 -12.98
C THR A 30 11.49 -1.80 -13.13
N GLY A 31 10.28 -1.82 -12.58
CA GLY A 31 9.47 -3.04 -12.52
C GLY A 31 9.91 -3.99 -11.42
N GLU A 32 10.88 -3.60 -10.61
CA GLU A 32 11.38 -4.45 -9.53
C GLU A 32 10.41 -4.52 -8.37
N ARG A 33 10.21 -5.74 -7.84
CA ARG A 33 9.44 -5.91 -6.61
C ARG A 33 10.31 -5.51 -5.42
N LEU A 34 9.85 -4.49 -4.68
CA LEU A 34 10.60 -3.94 -3.56
C LEU A 34 10.40 -4.74 -2.28
N PHE A 35 9.19 -5.24 -2.08
CA PHE A 35 8.88 -6.11 -0.95
C PHE A 35 7.62 -6.91 -1.19
N TYR A 36 7.45 -7.95 -0.41
CA TYR A 36 6.29 -8.84 -0.41
C TYR A 36 6.05 -9.32 1.02
N LYS A 37 4.80 -9.46 1.41
CA LYS A 37 4.46 -10.02 2.72
C LYS A 37 3.17 -10.83 2.67
N ASN A 38 3.18 -11.95 3.37
CA ASN A 38 2.03 -12.79 3.61
C ASN A 38 1.54 -12.51 5.03
N LEU A 39 0.30 -12.06 5.17
CA LEU A 39 -0.29 -11.68 6.46
C LEU A 39 -1.10 -12.83 7.10
N GLY A 40 -1.20 -13.98 6.43
CA GLY A 40 -2.10 -15.02 6.85
C GLY A 40 -3.56 -14.63 6.59
N ASP A 41 -4.46 -15.08 7.45
CA ASP A 41 -5.89 -14.85 7.26
C ASP A 41 -6.28 -13.45 7.75
N GLN A 42 -6.28 -12.49 6.84
CA GLN A 42 -6.68 -11.11 7.10
C GLN A 42 -7.62 -10.61 6.03
N THR A 43 -8.26 -9.46 6.24
CA THR A 43 -9.12 -8.86 5.22
C THR A 43 -8.26 -8.17 4.16
N THR A 44 -8.83 -8.03 2.96
CA THR A 44 -8.15 -7.30 1.88
C THR A 44 -7.87 -5.85 2.31
N ASN A 45 -8.81 -5.20 2.99
CA ASN A 45 -8.63 -3.82 3.42
C ASN A 45 -7.44 -3.67 4.39
N ILE A 46 -7.26 -4.62 5.31
CA ILE A 46 -6.10 -4.63 6.20
C ILE A 46 -4.82 -4.80 5.38
N GLY A 47 -4.83 -5.72 4.41
CA GLY A 47 -3.68 -5.93 3.53
C GLY A 47 -3.32 -4.69 2.74
N GLU A 48 -4.32 -4.02 2.15
CA GLU A 48 -4.10 -2.80 1.39
C GLU A 48 -3.51 -1.69 2.27
N PHE A 49 -4.06 -1.51 3.47
CA PHE A 49 -3.57 -0.48 4.38
C PHE A 49 -2.15 -0.78 4.88
N LEU A 50 -1.89 -2.00 5.33
CA LEU A 50 -0.56 -2.36 5.82
C LEU A 50 0.49 -2.32 4.70
N GLY A 51 0.10 -2.69 3.48
CA GLY A 51 0.98 -2.56 2.32
C GLY A 51 1.34 -1.10 2.06
N LEU A 52 0.36 -0.20 2.15
CA LEU A 52 0.61 1.23 2.00
C LEU A 52 1.53 1.75 3.11
N MET A 53 1.33 1.29 4.35
CA MET A 53 2.19 1.69 5.46
C MET A 53 3.62 1.24 5.26
N GLU A 54 3.82 0.02 4.79
CA GLU A 54 5.18 -0.47 4.52
C GLU A 54 5.82 0.30 3.37
N THR A 55 5.04 0.69 2.37
CA THR A 55 5.53 1.54 1.27
C THR A 55 6.03 2.88 1.81
N ILE A 56 5.27 3.51 2.70
CA ILE A 56 5.66 4.78 3.31
C ILE A 56 6.96 4.63 4.11
N LYS A 57 7.05 3.56 4.92
CA LYS A 57 8.28 3.26 5.66
C LYS A 57 9.46 3.07 4.73
N PHE A 58 9.26 2.34 3.64
CA PHE A 58 10.31 2.09 2.66
C PHE A 58 10.84 3.40 2.07
N VAL A 59 9.93 4.31 1.71
CA VAL A 59 10.31 5.62 1.15
C VAL A 59 11.17 6.40 2.15
N ILE A 60 10.76 6.43 3.41
CA ILE A 60 11.48 7.16 4.45
C ILE A 60 12.84 6.54 4.71
N GLU A 61 12.89 5.23 4.90
CA GLU A 61 14.11 4.51 5.28
C GLU A 61 15.16 4.50 4.17
N ASN A 62 14.73 4.51 2.90
CA ASN A 62 15.63 4.43 1.76
C ASN A 62 15.76 5.76 1.01
N ASP A 63 15.12 6.81 1.51
CA ASP A 63 15.07 8.11 0.82
C ASP A 63 14.70 7.93 -0.66
N PHE A 64 13.69 7.13 -0.90
CA PHE A 64 13.26 6.78 -2.25
C PHE A 64 12.71 7.99 -3.00
N GLN A 65 13.11 8.15 -4.25
CA GLN A 65 12.68 9.25 -5.10
C GLN A 65 12.09 8.72 -6.41
N PRO A 66 11.00 9.33 -6.91
CA PRO A 66 10.19 10.37 -6.27
C PRO A 66 9.37 9.81 -5.10
N ARG A 67 9.00 10.66 -4.17
CA ARG A 67 8.26 10.26 -2.96
C ARG A 67 6.76 10.15 -3.25
N ILE A 68 6.41 9.22 -4.12
CA ILE A 68 5.02 9.01 -4.56
C ILE A 68 4.67 7.54 -4.35
N ALA A 69 3.54 7.30 -3.68
CA ALA A 69 3.01 5.95 -3.49
C ALA A 69 1.62 5.86 -4.10
N TYR A 70 1.38 4.85 -4.92
CA TYR A 70 0.09 4.61 -5.56
C TYR A 70 -0.58 3.37 -4.99
N THR A 71 -1.87 3.49 -4.71
CA THR A 71 -2.72 2.35 -4.35
C THR A 71 -4.08 2.51 -5.01
N ASP A 72 -4.72 1.42 -5.39
CA ASP A 72 -6.07 1.46 -5.92
C ASP A 72 -7.14 1.26 -4.83
N SER A 73 -6.73 1.22 -3.56
CA SER A 73 -7.63 1.07 -2.43
C SER A 73 -8.02 2.43 -1.85
N MET A 74 -9.25 2.87 -2.11
CA MET A 74 -9.77 4.09 -1.51
C MET A 74 -9.87 3.97 0.01
N THR A 75 -10.16 2.77 0.51
CA THR A 75 -10.21 2.52 1.95
C THR A 75 -8.85 2.77 2.59
N ALA A 76 -7.77 2.26 1.99
CA ALA A 76 -6.42 2.48 2.51
C ALA A 76 -6.06 3.97 2.51
N ILE A 77 -6.41 4.68 1.44
CA ILE A 77 -6.15 6.12 1.35
C ILE A 77 -6.92 6.88 2.45
N THR A 78 -8.17 6.51 2.66
CA THR A 78 -9.01 7.14 3.67
C THR A 78 -8.44 6.94 5.07
N TRP A 79 -8.07 5.69 5.41
CA TRP A 79 -7.47 5.38 6.71
C TRP A 79 -6.14 6.13 6.89
N PHE A 80 -5.34 6.20 5.84
CA PHE A 80 -4.09 6.95 5.87
C PHE A 80 -4.32 8.43 6.17
N ARG A 81 -5.27 9.05 5.46
CA ARG A 81 -5.57 10.48 5.64
C ARG A 81 -6.13 10.78 7.03
N ASN A 82 -6.96 9.88 7.54
CA ASN A 82 -7.58 10.04 8.85
C ASN A 82 -6.64 9.63 10.00
N LYS A 83 -5.53 8.97 9.68
CA LYS A 83 -4.61 8.39 10.66
C LYS A 83 -5.32 7.43 11.60
N LYS A 84 -6.37 6.77 11.09
CA LYS A 84 -7.21 5.88 11.88
C LYS A 84 -7.86 4.84 10.99
N THR A 85 -7.83 3.59 11.42
CA THR A 85 -8.46 2.48 10.71
C THR A 85 -9.89 2.29 11.20
N ALA A 86 -10.74 1.75 10.33
CA ALA A 86 -12.14 1.47 10.63
C ALA A 86 -12.48 0.00 10.39
N SER A 87 -11.55 -0.90 10.72
CA SER A 87 -11.74 -2.32 10.51
C SER A 87 -12.40 -2.95 11.74
N LYS A 88 -13.36 -3.84 11.52
CA LYS A 88 -13.96 -4.64 12.59
C LYS A 88 -12.99 -5.73 13.05
N LYS A 89 -12.26 -6.33 12.12
CA LYS A 89 -11.21 -7.28 12.45
C LYS A 89 -9.96 -6.51 12.83
N ARG A 90 -9.37 -6.83 13.98
CA ARG A 90 -8.19 -6.12 14.47
C ARG A 90 -6.93 -6.94 14.25
N HIS A 91 -5.90 -6.27 13.81
CA HIS A 91 -4.55 -6.82 13.70
C HIS A 91 -3.63 -5.91 14.51
N PRO A 92 -2.66 -6.46 15.27
CA PRO A 92 -1.79 -5.62 16.11
C PRO A 92 -1.11 -4.49 15.34
N ASP A 93 -0.79 -4.72 14.07
CA ASP A 93 -0.11 -3.74 13.25
C ASP A 93 -1.00 -2.55 12.87
N LEU A 94 -2.33 -2.66 13.00
CA LEU A 94 -3.22 -1.51 12.75
C LEU A 94 -2.98 -0.41 13.78
N GLN A 95 -2.90 -0.77 15.05
CA GLN A 95 -2.63 0.20 16.10
C GLN A 95 -1.23 0.80 15.96
N ARG A 96 -0.24 -0.03 15.66
CA ARG A 96 1.13 0.42 15.43
C ARG A 96 1.19 1.41 14.27
N SER A 97 0.44 1.13 13.20
CA SER A 97 0.39 2.01 12.03
C SER A 97 -0.28 3.33 12.36
N GLU A 98 -1.34 3.31 13.15
CA GLU A 98 -2.01 4.55 13.58
C GLU A 98 -1.05 5.43 14.39
N ILE A 99 -0.28 4.82 15.28
CA ILE A 99 0.74 5.53 16.06
C ILE A 99 1.83 6.07 15.13
N PHE A 100 2.32 5.25 14.21
CA PHE A 100 3.33 5.63 13.24
C PHE A 100 2.90 6.85 12.44
N LEU A 101 1.65 6.88 11.96
CA LEU A 101 1.14 7.99 11.17
C LEU A 101 1.13 9.30 11.97
N LYS A 102 0.87 9.23 13.26
CA LYS A 102 0.87 10.42 14.13
C LYS A 102 2.28 10.87 14.50
N VAL A 103 3.15 9.92 14.86
CA VAL A 103 4.51 10.21 15.30
C VAL A 103 5.37 10.72 14.14
N MET A 104 5.22 10.11 12.96
CA MET A 104 6.03 10.44 11.79
C MET A 104 5.36 11.42 10.83
N ASP A 105 4.38 12.16 11.31
CA ASP A 105 3.59 13.06 10.48
C ASP A 105 4.44 14.02 9.63
N PHE A 106 5.49 14.57 10.22
CA PHE A 106 6.38 15.49 9.50
C PHE A 106 7.07 14.81 8.31
N ASP A 107 7.66 13.64 8.54
CA ASP A 107 8.35 12.91 7.47
C ASP A 107 7.36 12.41 6.40
N ILE A 108 6.19 11.98 6.84
CA ILE A 108 5.14 11.47 5.95
C ILE A 108 4.57 12.60 5.08
N SER A 109 4.57 13.83 5.56
CA SER A 109 4.04 14.98 4.81
C SER A 109 4.78 15.22 3.49
N SER A 110 6.01 14.71 3.36
CA SER A 110 6.78 14.81 2.12
C SER A 110 6.40 13.74 1.09
N ILE A 111 5.55 12.77 1.47
CA ILE A 111 5.16 11.67 0.59
C ILE A 111 3.78 11.92 0.03
N ASP A 112 3.66 11.80 -1.29
CA ASP A 112 2.40 12.00 -2.01
C ASP A 112 1.74 10.64 -2.23
N VAL A 113 0.65 10.37 -1.53
CA VAL A 113 -0.12 9.14 -1.68
C VAL A 113 -1.25 9.41 -2.68
N ARG A 114 -1.25 8.65 -3.78
CA ARG A 114 -2.19 8.85 -4.89
C ARG A 114 -2.97 7.59 -5.21
N TYR A 115 -4.15 7.80 -5.76
CA TYR A 115 -4.99 6.72 -6.24
C TYR A 115 -4.47 6.20 -7.59
N TRP A 116 -4.29 4.89 -7.70
CA TRP A 116 -4.00 4.27 -9.00
C TRP A 116 -5.31 4.11 -9.75
N ASN A 117 -5.46 4.84 -10.84
CA ASN A 117 -6.71 4.85 -11.62
C ASN A 117 -6.73 3.67 -12.60
N THR A 118 -7.25 2.54 -12.15
CA THR A 118 -7.29 1.31 -12.94
C THR A 118 -8.08 1.50 -14.24
N SER A 119 -9.14 2.28 -14.22
CA SER A 119 -9.97 2.47 -15.40
C SER A 119 -9.26 3.25 -16.51
N GLU A 120 -8.32 4.13 -16.16
CA GLU A 120 -7.56 4.91 -17.14
C GLU A 120 -6.21 4.28 -17.48
N TRP A 121 -5.57 3.67 -16.47
CA TRP A 121 -4.17 3.23 -16.59
C TRP A 121 -4.00 1.72 -16.72
N GLY A 122 -5.08 0.95 -16.57
CA GLY A 122 -5.02 -0.49 -16.55
C GLY A 122 -4.69 -1.04 -15.18
N GLU A 123 -4.39 -2.31 -15.10
CA GLU A 123 -4.12 -2.98 -13.84
C GLU A 123 -2.95 -2.34 -13.09
N ASN A 124 -3.08 -2.28 -11.76
CA ASN A 124 -1.98 -1.89 -10.88
C ASN A 124 -0.79 -2.83 -11.12
N PRO A 125 0.41 -2.31 -11.40
CA PRO A 125 1.58 -3.17 -11.62
C PRO A 125 1.91 -4.10 -10.45
N ALA A 126 1.47 -3.77 -9.25
CA ALA A 126 1.66 -4.61 -8.07
C ALA A 126 0.58 -5.69 -7.95
N ASP A 127 -0.35 -5.77 -8.88
CA ASP A 127 -1.41 -6.78 -8.87
C ASP A 127 -0.80 -8.19 -8.90
N PHE A 128 -1.48 -9.12 -8.20
CA PHE A 128 -0.99 -10.49 -8.08
C PHE A 128 -1.34 -11.37 -9.29
N GLY A 129 -1.96 -10.79 -10.32
CA GLY A 129 -2.32 -11.56 -11.51
C GLY A 129 -3.46 -12.52 -11.21
N ASN A 130 -3.37 -13.71 -11.65
CA ASN A 130 -4.39 -14.77 -11.65
C ASN A 130 -5.12 -15.01 -10.33
N LYS A 131 -5.75 -14.00 -9.83
CA LYS A 131 -6.53 -14.13 -8.59
C LYS A 131 -7.94 -14.52 -8.86
#